data_4cf9e12cf84dece0fbd100a9a6923766
#
_entry.id   4cf9e12cf84dece0fbd100a9a6923766
#
_cell.length_a   1.000
_cell.length_b   1.000
_cell.length_c   1.000
_cell.angle_alpha   90.00
_cell.angle_beta   90.00
_cell.angle_gamma   90.00
#
_symmetry.space_group_name_H-M   'P 1'
#
loop_
_entity.id
_entity.type
_entity.pdbx_description
1 polymer ?
#
loop_
_entity_poly.entity_id
_entity_poly.type
_entity_poly.pdbx_seq_one_letter_code
_entity_poly.pdbx_strand_id
1 'polypeptide(L)'
;MFWQAHNVLFVLASPQCPGGEFHWRSSFIIGLVEELLQNYSIDPNRVYLTGLSIGGCGTWQAALEYPKKFAAIVPICGGGSHIDLPFVDRLKNLPIWAFHDSGDDVVPYQDSVRMVEKINASGGHANLTTFHEKSHDSWTAAYANPELYDWMLGKA
;
A
#
# COMPACT_ATOMS: atom_id res chain seq x y z
N MET A 1 8.81 -15.72 6.39
CA MET A 1 8.93 -15.38 7.83
C MET A 1 7.53 -15.19 8.38
N PHE A 2 7.20 -15.82 9.52
CA PHE A 2 5.92 -15.61 10.19
C PHE A 2 6.08 -14.47 11.18
N TRP A 3 5.19 -13.48 11.10
CA TRP A 3 5.15 -12.37 12.03
C TRP A 3 3.82 -12.37 12.78
N GLN A 4 3.86 -12.17 14.09
CA GLN A 4 2.69 -12.21 14.94
C GLN A 4 2.39 -10.81 15.47
N ALA A 5 1.23 -10.27 15.08
CA ALA A 5 0.66 -9.09 15.70
C ALA A 5 -0.70 -9.45 16.29
N HIS A 6 -0.96 -9.04 17.51
CA HIS A 6 -2.27 -9.20 18.17
C HIS A 6 -2.85 -10.62 18.12
N ASN A 7 -2.03 -11.66 18.34
CA ASN A 7 -2.38 -13.08 18.24
C ASN A 7 -2.80 -13.59 16.84
N VAL A 8 -2.51 -12.84 15.78
CA VAL A 8 -2.73 -13.27 14.40
C VAL A 8 -1.38 -13.58 13.75
N LEU A 9 -1.32 -14.71 13.05
CA LEU A 9 -0.17 -15.09 12.25
C LEU A 9 -0.30 -14.52 10.84
N PHE A 10 0.66 -13.72 10.43
CA PHE A 10 0.81 -13.29 9.05
C PHE A 10 1.89 -14.12 8.36
N VAL A 11 1.65 -14.46 7.10
CA VAL A 11 2.72 -14.81 6.16
C VAL A 11 3.24 -13.50 5.59
N LEU A 12 4.44 -13.10 5.97
CA LEU A 12 5.06 -11.88 5.47
C LEU A 12 6.03 -12.21 4.33
N ALA A 13 5.76 -11.68 3.14
CA ALA A 13 6.68 -11.67 2.03
C ALA A 13 7.23 -10.25 1.82
N SER A 14 8.55 -10.11 1.78
CA SER A 14 9.22 -8.81 1.65
C SER A 14 10.19 -8.87 0.46
N PRO A 15 9.68 -8.77 -0.77
CA PRO A 15 10.53 -8.78 -1.94
C PRO A 15 11.37 -7.49 -2.02
N GLN A 16 12.55 -7.61 -2.61
CA GLN A 16 13.42 -6.48 -2.91
C GLN A 16 13.20 -6.06 -4.36
N CYS A 17 13.09 -4.75 -4.61
CA CYS A 17 13.05 -4.24 -5.98
C CYS A 17 14.37 -4.60 -6.70
N PRO A 18 14.33 -5.16 -7.91
CA PRO A 18 15.54 -5.50 -8.65
C PRO A 18 16.47 -4.31 -8.82
N GLY A 19 17.77 -4.52 -8.70
CA GLY A 19 18.76 -3.47 -8.87
C GLY A 19 18.70 -2.84 -10.27
N GLY A 20 18.76 -1.51 -10.34
CA GLY A 20 18.64 -0.74 -11.60
C GLY A 20 17.21 -0.43 -12.04
N GLU A 21 16.21 -0.96 -11.38
CA GLU A 21 14.81 -0.58 -11.61
C GLU A 21 14.42 0.56 -10.66
N PHE A 22 13.72 1.56 -11.19
CA PHE A 22 13.21 2.71 -10.43
C PHE A 22 11.71 2.61 -10.14
N HIS A 23 11.10 1.47 -10.45
CA HIS A 23 9.68 1.22 -10.24
C HIS A 23 9.41 -0.28 -10.09
N TRP A 24 8.35 -0.60 -9.36
CA TRP A 24 7.86 -1.97 -9.26
C TRP A 24 7.01 -2.32 -10.49
N ARG A 25 7.22 -3.51 -11.04
CA ARG A 25 6.30 -4.07 -12.04
C ARG A 25 5.17 -4.79 -11.31
N SER A 26 3.94 -4.34 -11.51
CA SER A 26 2.77 -4.95 -10.87
C SER A 26 2.65 -6.44 -11.16
N SER A 27 3.01 -6.88 -12.37
CA SER A 27 3.02 -8.30 -12.75
C SER A 27 3.96 -9.15 -11.87
N PHE A 28 5.10 -8.58 -11.42
CA PHE A 28 6.00 -9.27 -10.51
C PHE A 28 5.38 -9.44 -9.13
N ILE A 29 4.74 -8.38 -8.62
CA ILE A 29 4.04 -8.41 -7.32
C ILE A 29 2.91 -9.46 -7.35
N ILE A 30 2.11 -9.47 -8.41
CA ILE A 30 1.00 -10.41 -8.56
C ILE A 30 1.50 -11.84 -8.73
N GLY A 31 2.56 -12.06 -9.52
CA GLY A 31 3.19 -13.38 -9.67
C GLY A 31 3.64 -13.95 -8.32
N LEU A 32 4.28 -13.12 -7.48
CA LEU A 32 4.67 -13.51 -6.12
C LEU A 32 3.44 -13.85 -5.24
N VAL A 33 2.39 -13.03 -5.29
CA VAL A 33 1.15 -13.31 -4.55
C VAL A 33 0.55 -14.65 -4.97
N GLU A 34 0.47 -14.92 -6.27
CA GLU A 34 -0.09 -16.16 -6.80
C GLU A 34 0.76 -17.38 -6.42
N GLU A 35 2.08 -17.26 -6.47
CA GLU A 35 3.00 -18.31 -6.00
C GLU A 35 2.81 -18.61 -4.51
N LEU A 36 2.68 -17.57 -3.68
CA LEU A 36 2.44 -17.74 -2.24
C LEU A 36 1.09 -18.41 -1.96
N LEU A 37 0.03 -18.00 -2.65
CA LEU A 37 -1.30 -18.60 -2.52
C LEU A 37 -1.34 -20.06 -2.94
N GLN A 38 -0.51 -20.47 -3.91
CA GLN A 38 -0.42 -21.86 -4.35
C GLN A 38 0.37 -22.76 -3.39
N ASN A 39 1.40 -22.19 -2.73
CA ASN A 39 2.35 -22.99 -1.94
C ASN A 39 2.10 -22.95 -0.43
N TYR A 40 1.25 -22.03 0.04
CA TYR A 40 0.97 -21.85 1.47
C TYR A 40 -0.54 -21.81 1.71
N SER A 41 -0.96 -22.21 2.90
CA SER A 41 -2.36 -22.12 3.34
C SER A 41 -2.68 -20.68 3.74
N ILE A 42 -3.01 -19.85 2.75
CA ILE A 42 -3.33 -18.43 2.89
C ILE A 42 -4.75 -18.22 2.41
N ASP A 43 -5.52 -17.41 3.14
CA ASP A 43 -6.85 -16.96 2.70
C ASP A 43 -6.69 -15.93 1.57
N PRO A 44 -7.16 -16.22 0.34
CA PRO A 44 -7.03 -15.30 -0.78
C PRO A 44 -7.83 -14.00 -0.61
N ASN A 45 -8.81 -13.96 0.30
CA ASN A 45 -9.56 -12.76 0.63
C ASN A 45 -8.86 -11.87 1.66
N ARG A 46 -7.71 -12.30 2.19
CA ARG A 46 -6.95 -11.60 3.22
C ARG A 46 -5.52 -11.31 2.79
N VAL A 47 -5.36 -10.88 1.56
CA VAL A 47 -4.07 -10.43 1.00
C VAL A 47 -3.98 -8.92 1.14
N TYR A 48 -2.98 -8.45 1.86
CA TYR A 48 -2.72 -7.03 2.09
C TYR A 48 -1.42 -6.62 1.39
N LEU A 49 -1.42 -5.46 0.75
CA LEU A 49 -0.22 -4.93 0.10
C LEU A 49 0.22 -3.65 0.80
N THR A 50 1.48 -3.59 1.17
CA THR A 50 2.10 -2.38 1.72
C THR A 50 3.49 -2.18 1.12
N GLY A 51 3.97 -0.96 1.13
CA GLY A 51 5.30 -0.63 0.69
C GLY A 51 5.66 0.80 1.02
N LEU A 52 6.94 1.08 1.18
CA LEU A 52 7.48 2.39 1.49
C LEU A 52 8.23 3.00 0.29
N SER A 53 8.19 4.31 0.14
CA SER A 53 8.93 5.04 -0.90
C SER A 53 8.60 4.49 -2.30
N ILE A 54 9.57 3.98 -3.04
CA ILE A 54 9.34 3.29 -4.32
C ILE A 54 8.36 2.10 -4.18
N GLY A 55 8.35 1.42 -3.03
CA GLY A 55 7.36 0.38 -2.71
C GLY A 55 5.98 0.95 -2.46
N GLY A 56 5.86 2.15 -1.91
CA GLY A 56 4.60 2.89 -1.78
C GLY A 56 4.00 3.25 -3.14
N CYS A 57 4.84 3.73 -4.07
CA CYS A 57 4.43 3.96 -5.46
C CYS A 57 3.98 2.66 -6.13
N GLY A 58 4.75 1.57 -5.95
CA GLY A 58 4.39 0.24 -6.46
C GLY A 58 3.09 -0.30 -5.87
N THR A 59 2.80 0.03 -4.61
CA THR A 59 1.53 -0.32 -3.95
C THR A 59 0.34 0.34 -4.65
N TRP A 60 0.42 1.64 -4.95
CA TRP A 60 -0.60 2.35 -5.72
C TRP A 60 -0.78 1.75 -7.11
N GLN A 61 0.33 1.53 -7.83
CA GLN A 61 0.31 1.00 -9.19
C GLN A 61 -0.29 -0.41 -9.25
N ALA A 62 0.18 -1.32 -8.40
CA ALA A 62 -0.33 -2.70 -8.37
C ALA A 62 -1.84 -2.74 -8.03
N ALA A 63 -2.29 -1.89 -7.12
CA ALA A 63 -3.71 -1.80 -6.78
C ALA A 63 -4.56 -1.25 -7.94
N LEU A 64 -4.08 -0.25 -8.68
CA LEU A 64 -4.78 0.27 -9.87
C LEU A 64 -4.91 -0.77 -10.97
N GLU A 65 -3.89 -1.60 -11.19
CA GLU A 65 -3.92 -2.65 -12.20
C GLU A 65 -4.74 -3.87 -11.75
N TYR A 66 -4.66 -4.22 -10.45
CA TYR A 66 -5.26 -5.45 -9.89
C TYR A 66 -6.08 -5.18 -8.62
N PRO A 67 -7.09 -4.30 -8.64
CA PRO A 67 -7.78 -3.84 -7.43
C PRO A 67 -8.50 -4.95 -6.65
N LYS A 68 -8.82 -6.06 -7.30
CA LYS A 68 -9.52 -7.20 -6.68
C LYS A 68 -8.60 -8.24 -6.05
N LYS A 69 -7.28 -8.03 -6.12
CA LYS A 69 -6.30 -8.97 -5.54
C LYS A 69 -5.99 -8.67 -4.08
N PHE A 70 -6.42 -7.54 -3.57
CA PHE A 70 -6.07 -7.07 -2.23
C PHE A 70 -7.30 -6.78 -1.40
N ALA A 71 -7.31 -7.22 -0.16
CA ALA A 71 -8.31 -6.87 0.85
C ALA A 71 -8.15 -5.42 1.34
N ALA A 72 -6.92 -4.95 1.41
CA ALA A 72 -6.56 -3.55 1.67
C ALA A 72 -5.15 -3.24 1.20
N ILE A 73 -4.86 -1.94 1.01
CA ILE A 73 -3.50 -1.47 0.72
C ILE A 73 -3.06 -0.37 1.68
N VAL A 74 -1.75 -0.34 1.93
CA VAL A 74 -1.11 0.64 2.83
C VAL A 74 0.12 1.23 2.13
N PRO A 75 -0.05 2.21 1.23
CA PRO A 75 1.06 2.92 0.62
C PRO A 75 1.66 3.93 1.60
N ILE A 76 2.99 3.90 1.78
CA ILE A 76 3.72 4.75 2.73
C ILE A 76 4.74 5.60 1.98
N CYS A 77 4.74 6.91 2.18
CA CYS A 77 5.61 7.91 1.54
C CYS A 77 5.87 7.62 0.04
N GLY A 78 4.82 7.22 -0.66
CA GLY A 78 4.80 6.97 -2.09
C GLY A 78 3.51 7.50 -2.69
N GLY A 79 3.58 8.09 -3.86
CA GLY A 79 2.41 8.66 -4.54
C GLY A 79 2.09 7.94 -5.84
N GLY A 80 0.89 8.13 -6.33
CA GLY A 80 0.54 7.85 -7.71
C GLY A 80 1.01 8.96 -8.64
N SER A 81 1.31 8.61 -9.87
CA SER A 81 1.66 9.59 -10.89
C SER A 81 0.43 10.33 -11.41
N HIS A 82 0.63 11.45 -12.12
CA HIS A 82 -0.46 12.15 -12.82
C HIS A 82 -1.17 11.26 -13.86
N ILE A 83 -0.47 10.27 -14.39
CA ILE A 83 -1.02 9.30 -15.35
C ILE A 83 -2.00 8.34 -14.66
N ASP A 84 -1.86 8.10 -13.37
CA ASP A 84 -2.70 7.20 -12.59
C ASP A 84 -4.05 7.83 -12.21
N LEU A 85 -4.09 9.14 -12.03
CA LEU A 85 -5.28 9.86 -11.56
C LEU A 85 -6.57 9.61 -12.36
N PRO A 86 -6.56 9.44 -13.70
CA PRO A 86 -7.77 9.10 -14.46
C PRO A 86 -8.36 7.72 -14.12
N PHE A 87 -7.59 6.84 -13.49
CA PHE A 87 -7.98 5.45 -13.24
C PHE A 87 -8.33 5.17 -11.77
N VAL A 88 -8.31 6.17 -10.89
CA VAL A 88 -8.54 5.99 -9.44
C VAL A 88 -9.93 5.44 -9.10
N ASP A 89 -10.91 5.58 -9.99
CA ASP A 89 -12.25 4.99 -9.83
C ASP A 89 -12.21 3.46 -9.63
N ARG A 90 -11.16 2.82 -10.12
CA ARG A 90 -10.92 1.38 -9.88
C ARG A 90 -10.72 1.05 -8.42
N LEU A 91 -10.26 2.02 -7.62
CA LEU A 91 -9.92 1.87 -6.20
C LEU A 91 -11.06 2.23 -5.25
N LYS A 92 -12.21 2.70 -5.76
CA LYS A 92 -13.31 3.20 -4.91
C LYS A 92 -13.84 2.21 -3.87
N ASN A 93 -13.73 0.90 -4.14
CA ASN A 93 -14.19 -0.15 -3.25
C ASN A 93 -13.04 -0.83 -2.48
N LEU A 94 -11.80 -0.43 -2.71
CA LEU A 94 -10.62 -0.98 -2.03
C LEU A 94 -10.33 -0.16 -0.77
N PRO A 95 -10.27 -0.78 0.42
CA PRO A 95 -9.81 -0.11 1.63
C PRO A 95 -8.38 0.38 1.50
N ILE A 96 -8.14 1.66 1.78
CA ILE A 96 -6.83 2.30 1.63
C ILE A 96 -6.52 3.13 2.86
N TRP A 97 -5.33 2.93 3.42
CA TRP A 97 -4.78 3.79 4.44
C TRP A 97 -3.35 4.21 4.09
N ALA A 98 -3.20 5.41 3.58
CA ALA A 98 -1.92 5.98 3.21
C ALA A 98 -1.26 6.71 4.40
N PHE A 99 0.06 6.72 4.43
CA PHE A 99 0.87 7.45 5.41
C PHE A 99 1.92 8.28 4.67
N HIS A 100 2.07 9.56 5.03
CA HIS A 100 3.06 10.42 4.39
C HIS A 100 3.39 11.62 5.29
N ASP A 101 4.66 12.04 5.30
CA ASP A 101 5.07 13.27 5.97
C ASP A 101 4.85 14.47 5.07
N SER A 102 4.30 15.55 5.61
CA SER A 102 4.02 16.77 4.85
C SER A 102 5.26 17.56 4.44
N GLY A 103 6.39 17.28 5.07
CA GLY A 103 7.69 17.87 4.76
C GLY A 103 8.66 16.91 4.07
N ASP A 104 8.17 15.82 3.48
CA ASP A 104 8.97 14.86 2.72
C ASP A 104 9.60 15.57 1.51
N ASP A 105 10.93 15.55 1.44
CA ASP A 105 11.75 16.20 0.41
C ASP A 105 12.22 15.24 -0.70
N VAL A 106 11.85 13.94 -0.60
CA VAL A 106 12.21 12.89 -1.56
C VAL A 106 11.02 12.57 -2.48
N VAL A 107 9.86 12.29 -1.87
CA VAL A 107 8.61 12.05 -2.60
C VAL A 107 7.59 13.12 -2.22
N PRO A 108 7.07 13.90 -3.18
CA PRO A 108 6.15 14.98 -2.86
C PRO A 108 4.90 14.47 -2.12
N TYR A 109 4.66 14.97 -0.92
CA TYR A 109 3.48 14.68 -0.10
C TYR A 109 2.16 14.85 -0.89
N GLN A 110 2.12 15.86 -1.77
CA GLN A 110 0.96 16.16 -2.60
C GLN A 110 0.57 15.02 -3.55
N ASP A 111 1.47 14.09 -3.83
CA ASP A 111 1.15 12.93 -4.66
C ASP A 111 0.21 11.96 -3.92
N SER A 112 0.42 11.73 -2.63
CA SER A 112 -0.51 10.99 -1.79
C SER A 112 -1.82 11.72 -1.56
N VAL A 113 -1.77 13.04 -1.31
CA VAL A 113 -2.97 13.87 -1.13
C VAL A 113 -3.88 13.77 -2.36
N ARG A 114 -3.33 13.97 -3.55
CA ARG A 114 -4.11 13.91 -4.81
C ARG A 114 -4.76 12.55 -5.03
N MET A 115 -4.04 11.45 -4.74
CA MET A 115 -4.61 10.10 -4.86
C MET A 115 -5.81 9.94 -3.93
N VAL A 116 -5.64 10.25 -2.65
CA VAL A 116 -6.70 10.09 -1.63
C VAL A 116 -7.90 10.98 -1.92
N GLU A 117 -7.67 12.25 -2.23
CA GLU A 117 -8.75 13.20 -2.57
C GLU A 117 -9.53 12.74 -3.80
N LYS A 118 -8.84 12.31 -4.85
CA LYS A 118 -9.47 11.87 -6.09
C LYS A 118 -10.28 10.60 -5.91
N ILE A 119 -9.77 9.62 -5.14
CA ILE A 119 -10.50 8.40 -4.79
C ILE A 119 -11.77 8.74 -4.01
N ASN A 120 -11.65 9.61 -2.99
CA ASN A 120 -12.80 10.01 -2.17
C ASN A 120 -13.84 10.82 -2.99
N ALA A 121 -13.39 11.68 -3.91
CA ALA A 121 -14.26 12.40 -4.82
C ALA A 121 -15.02 11.48 -5.79
N SER A 122 -14.48 10.28 -6.08
CA SER A 122 -15.16 9.27 -6.91
C SER A 122 -16.06 8.30 -6.10
N GLY A 123 -16.27 8.59 -4.82
CA GLY A 123 -17.12 7.80 -3.93
C GLY A 123 -16.40 6.67 -3.21
N GLY A 124 -15.08 6.69 -3.19
CA GLY A 124 -14.25 5.78 -2.39
C GLY A 124 -14.03 6.27 -0.95
N HIS A 125 -13.30 5.47 -0.15
CA HIS A 125 -12.99 5.76 1.25
C HIS A 125 -11.51 5.47 1.53
N ALA A 126 -10.64 6.38 1.10
CA ALA A 126 -9.22 6.33 1.39
C ALA A 126 -8.88 7.25 2.57
N ASN A 127 -8.04 6.77 3.50
CA ASN A 127 -7.51 7.54 4.61
C ASN A 127 -6.08 7.99 4.33
N LEU A 128 -5.69 9.15 4.83
CA LEU A 128 -4.31 9.64 4.84
C LEU A 128 -3.95 10.09 6.25
N THR A 129 -2.96 9.45 6.84
CA THR A 129 -2.31 9.94 8.05
C THR A 129 -1.09 10.78 7.64
N THR A 130 -1.08 12.03 8.09
CA THR A 130 -0.02 12.98 7.81
C THR A 130 0.90 13.11 9.00
N PHE A 131 2.20 12.90 8.79
CA PHE A 131 3.25 13.24 9.75
C PHE A 131 3.82 14.64 9.49
N HIS A 132 4.52 15.23 10.46
CA HIS A 132 5.05 16.59 10.40
C HIS A 132 6.50 16.66 10.90
N GLU A 133 7.25 15.58 10.72
CA GLU A 133 8.65 15.45 11.18
C GLU A 133 9.67 16.01 10.19
N LYS A 134 9.20 16.43 9.00
CA LYS A 134 10.04 16.86 7.86
C LYS A 134 11.02 15.77 7.44
N SER A 135 10.52 14.56 7.27
CA SER A 135 11.29 13.36 6.99
C SER A 135 10.66 12.53 5.90
N HIS A 136 11.49 11.88 5.09
CA HIS A 136 11.02 10.82 4.20
C HIS A 136 10.62 9.55 4.96
N ASP A 137 11.15 9.33 6.18
CA ASP A 137 10.83 8.16 7.01
C ASP A 137 9.43 8.27 7.64
N SER A 138 8.40 8.00 6.84
CA SER A 138 7.04 7.80 7.34
C SER A 138 6.76 6.36 7.77
N TRP A 139 7.61 5.41 7.37
CA TRP A 139 7.36 3.97 7.59
C TRP A 139 7.63 3.53 9.02
N THR A 140 8.62 4.12 9.70
CA THR A 140 8.91 3.75 11.09
C THR A 140 7.70 4.00 11.99
N ALA A 141 7.08 5.16 11.90
CA ALA A 141 5.89 5.51 12.68
C ALA A 141 4.66 4.74 12.20
N ALA A 142 4.48 4.57 10.88
CA ALA A 142 3.34 3.85 10.31
C ALA A 142 3.33 2.38 10.75
N TYR A 143 4.45 1.68 10.62
CA TYR A 143 4.53 0.26 11.00
C TYR A 143 4.61 0.03 12.51
N ALA A 144 4.96 1.04 13.30
CA ALA A 144 4.87 0.99 14.76
C ALA A 144 3.44 1.21 15.29
N ASN A 145 2.51 1.66 14.46
CA ASN A 145 1.13 1.90 14.85
C ASN A 145 0.33 0.58 14.94
N PRO A 146 -0.10 0.14 16.15
CA PRO A 146 -0.87 -1.09 16.28
C PRO A 146 -2.25 -1.03 15.61
N GLU A 147 -2.86 0.16 15.52
CA GLU A 147 -4.16 0.34 14.87
C GLU A 147 -4.12 -0.01 13.38
N LEU A 148 -2.96 0.10 12.74
CA LEU A 148 -2.78 -0.28 11.33
C LEU A 148 -3.09 -1.77 11.12
N TYR A 149 -2.60 -2.62 12.00
CA TYR A 149 -2.78 -4.08 11.89
C TYR A 149 -4.21 -4.48 12.20
N ASP A 150 -4.81 -3.88 13.24
CA ASP A 150 -6.22 -4.10 13.56
C ASP A 150 -7.13 -3.65 12.41
N TRP A 151 -6.81 -2.51 11.80
CA TRP A 151 -7.52 -2.01 10.63
C TRP A 151 -7.39 -2.95 9.43
N MET A 152 -6.20 -3.45 9.11
CA MET A 152 -6.00 -4.41 8.01
C MET A 152 -6.79 -5.69 8.28
N LEU A 153 -6.69 -6.25 9.49
CA LEU A 153 -7.37 -7.48 9.88
C LEU A 153 -8.90 -7.37 9.86
N GLY A 154 -9.43 -6.18 9.99
CA GLY A 154 -10.86 -5.90 9.82
C GLY A 154 -11.32 -5.83 8.36
N LYS A 155 -10.41 -6.02 7.37
CA LYS A 155 -10.72 -6.02 5.95
C LYS A 155 -10.56 -7.43 5.38
N ALA A 156 -11.59 -7.89 4.68
CA ALA A 156 -11.63 -9.18 3.99
C ALA A 156 -12.59 -9.11 2.80
#